data_65b7374489e41c73923c36eea6f7015a
#
_entry.id   65b7374489e41c73923c36eea6f7015a
#
_cell.length_a   1.000
_cell.length_b   1.000
_cell.length_c   1.000
_cell.angle_alpha   90.00
_cell.angle_beta   90.00
_cell.angle_gamma   90.00
#
_symmetry.space_group_name_H-M   'P 1'
#
loop_
_entity.id
_entity.type
_entity.pdbx_description
1 polymer ?
#
loop_
_entity_poly.entity_id
_entity_poly.type
_entity_poly.pdbx_seq_one_letter_code
_entity_poly.pdbx_strand_id
1 'polypeptide(L)'
;MNILITGGTGFIGSAITKFFLQQNNYVTILSRGRSKILQPLRVIQSINQINANEKINIIINLAGSPINKRWSKTYKQILMNSRVEVTRSLITLIKVLKEKPDLLISASAIGYYGTQNTKYLDENSSYIDDFTHELCNLWELEAQKAEELGVRTCITRLGVVLGKNGGALEKMLPLFKLGLGGKIGSGKQFFSWIHTDDVIDAFNFLISNTEQKGIYNLTSPNPTTNSQFTIELGRELKMPTFFTVPSFLIKIVFGEMGDQLLLNGSAVYPKKLLDNGYEFKFKTIESALKNIIDR
;
A
#
# COMPACT_ATOMS: atom_id res chain seq x y z
N MET A 1 -15.03 13.16 -12.50
CA MET A 1 -14.15 12.23 -13.25
C MET A 1 -14.69 10.80 -13.15
N ASN A 2 -14.35 9.94 -14.10
CA ASN A 2 -14.65 8.51 -14.07
C ASN A 2 -13.38 7.75 -13.61
N ILE A 3 -13.45 7.08 -12.47
CA ILE A 3 -12.30 6.44 -11.83
C ILE A 3 -12.54 4.94 -11.73
N LEU A 4 -11.62 4.13 -12.24
CA LEU A 4 -11.62 2.67 -12.08
C LEU A 4 -10.66 2.30 -10.96
N ILE A 5 -11.14 1.58 -9.93
CA ILE A 5 -10.34 1.14 -8.79
C ILE A 5 -10.35 -0.38 -8.71
N THR A 6 -9.18 -1.02 -8.78
CA THR A 6 -9.04 -2.42 -8.39
C THR A 6 -8.69 -2.50 -6.91
N GLY A 7 -9.19 -3.52 -6.22
CA GLY A 7 -8.99 -3.61 -4.76
C GLY A 7 -9.76 -2.56 -3.94
N GLY A 8 -10.75 -1.88 -4.56
CA GLY A 8 -11.54 -0.81 -3.93
C GLY A 8 -12.35 -1.21 -2.70
N THR A 9 -12.48 -2.52 -2.41
CA THR A 9 -13.12 -3.05 -1.18
C THR A 9 -12.12 -3.35 -0.06
N GLY A 10 -10.82 -3.23 -0.32
CA GLY A 10 -9.76 -3.42 0.67
C GLY A 10 -9.61 -2.21 1.60
N PHE A 11 -8.70 -2.30 2.58
CA PHE A 11 -8.45 -1.26 3.57
C PHE A 11 -8.16 0.13 2.93
N ILE A 12 -7.13 0.22 2.11
CA ILE A 12 -6.75 1.46 1.40
C ILE A 12 -7.80 1.81 0.35
N GLY A 13 -8.22 0.81 -0.44
CA GLY A 13 -9.14 1.04 -1.55
C GLY A 13 -10.51 1.55 -1.13
N SER A 14 -11.05 1.10 0.01
CA SER A 14 -12.33 1.60 0.53
C SER A 14 -12.24 3.05 1.00
N ALA A 15 -11.12 3.45 1.60
CA ALA A 15 -10.88 4.82 2.02
C ALA A 15 -10.76 5.76 0.80
N ILE A 16 -10.00 5.36 -0.23
CA ILE A 16 -9.87 6.08 -1.49
C ILE A 16 -11.21 6.16 -2.24
N THR A 17 -11.95 5.06 -2.30
CA THR A 17 -13.28 5.02 -2.92
C THR A 17 -14.22 6.03 -2.25
N LYS A 18 -14.28 6.02 -0.91
CA LYS A 18 -15.09 6.97 -0.14
C LYS A 18 -14.70 8.42 -0.42
N PHE A 19 -13.41 8.72 -0.45
CA PHE A 19 -12.90 10.05 -0.73
C PHE A 19 -13.35 10.56 -2.10
N PHE A 20 -13.21 9.77 -3.17
CA PHE A 20 -13.61 10.21 -4.50
C PHE A 20 -15.13 10.31 -4.69
N LEU A 21 -15.89 9.42 -4.04
CA LEU A 21 -17.36 9.54 -4.04
C LEU A 21 -17.84 10.83 -3.36
N GLN A 22 -17.19 11.24 -2.25
CA GLN A 22 -17.48 12.49 -1.56
C GLN A 22 -17.15 13.74 -2.41
N GLN A 23 -16.25 13.60 -3.37
CA GLN A 23 -15.92 14.65 -4.35
C GLN A 23 -16.77 14.58 -5.63
N ASN A 24 -17.92 13.90 -5.60
CA ASN A 24 -18.85 13.76 -6.72
C ASN A 24 -18.21 13.11 -7.98
N ASN A 25 -17.25 12.21 -7.81
CA ASN A 25 -16.72 11.41 -8.91
C ASN A 25 -17.55 10.14 -9.13
N TYR A 26 -17.58 9.63 -10.36
CA TYR A 26 -18.10 8.30 -10.67
C TYR A 26 -17.00 7.27 -10.45
N VAL A 27 -17.26 6.29 -9.60
CA VAL A 27 -16.28 5.27 -9.24
C VAL A 27 -16.76 3.89 -9.67
N THR A 28 -15.94 3.20 -10.44
CA THR A 28 -16.11 1.78 -10.77
C THR A 28 -15.09 0.96 -9.98
N ILE A 29 -15.56 -0.03 -9.22
CA ILE A 29 -14.70 -0.94 -8.46
C ILE A 29 -14.68 -2.30 -9.14
N LEU A 30 -13.48 -2.81 -9.44
CA LEU A 30 -13.28 -4.22 -9.76
C LEU A 30 -13.16 -5.03 -8.47
N SER A 31 -14.11 -5.90 -8.19
CA SER A 31 -14.18 -6.70 -6.98
C SER A 31 -14.71 -8.09 -7.26
N ARG A 32 -14.28 -9.08 -6.48
CA ARG A 32 -14.80 -10.47 -6.52
C ARG A 32 -16.20 -10.61 -5.94
N GLY A 33 -16.71 -9.57 -5.28
CA GLY A 33 -18.08 -9.50 -4.76
C GLY A 33 -19.12 -9.39 -5.88
N ARG A 34 -20.43 -9.42 -5.51
CA ARG A 34 -21.51 -9.31 -6.50
C ARG A 34 -21.46 -7.95 -7.20
N SER A 35 -21.70 -7.95 -8.52
CA SER A 35 -21.88 -6.73 -9.29
C SER A 35 -23.06 -5.93 -8.75
N LYS A 36 -22.86 -4.62 -8.58
CA LYS A 36 -23.88 -3.69 -8.09
C LYS A 36 -23.66 -2.33 -8.76
N ILE A 37 -24.76 -1.72 -9.19
CA ILE A 37 -24.75 -0.36 -9.72
C ILE A 37 -25.63 0.49 -8.81
N LEU A 38 -24.98 1.40 -8.07
CA LEU A 38 -25.63 2.42 -7.24
C LEU A 38 -24.88 3.73 -7.52
N GLN A 39 -25.37 4.48 -8.51
CA GLN A 39 -24.71 5.74 -8.86
C GLN A 39 -24.48 6.63 -7.62
N PRO A 40 -23.29 7.20 -7.47
CA PRO A 40 -22.16 7.24 -8.43
C PRO A 40 -21.16 6.05 -8.30
N LEU A 41 -21.54 4.95 -7.65
CA LEU A 41 -20.71 3.74 -7.48
C LEU A 41 -21.21 2.58 -8.34
N ARG A 42 -20.32 2.00 -9.12
CA ARG A 42 -20.51 0.76 -9.86
C ARG A 42 -19.52 -0.30 -9.38
N VAL A 43 -19.98 -1.53 -9.14
CA VAL A 43 -19.12 -2.67 -8.82
C VAL A 43 -19.20 -3.69 -9.94
N ILE A 44 -18.05 -4.07 -10.47
CA ILE A 44 -17.90 -5.09 -11.53
C ILE A 44 -17.05 -6.26 -11.04
N GLN A 45 -17.27 -7.45 -11.61
CA GLN A 45 -16.53 -8.67 -11.29
C GLN A 45 -15.42 -8.98 -12.29
N SER A 46 -15.51 -8.42 -13.48
CA SER A 46 -14.55 -8.62 -14.56
C SER A 46 -14.35 -7.32 -15.33
N ILE A 47 -13.13 -7.09 -15.76
CA ILE A 47 -12.77 -5.98 -16.66
C ILE A 47 -13.54 -6.05 -17.98
N ASN A 48 -13.91 -7.24 -18.43
CA ASN A 48 -14.73 -7.44 -19.64
C ASN A 48 -16.14 -6.83 -19.56
N GLN A 49 -16.58 -6.39 -18.37
CA GLN A 49 -17.82 -5.64 -18.20
C GLN A 49 -17.68 -4.14 -18.52
N ILE A 50 -16.47 -3.70 -18.88
CA ILE A 50 -16.19 -2.33 -19.34
C ILE A 50 -16.20 -2.33 -20.86
N ASN A 51 -17.03 -1.45 -21.44
CA ASN A 51 -17.08 -1.29 -22.88
C ASN A 51 -15.91 -0.44 -23.37
N ALA A 52 -15.37 -0.74 -24.55
CA ALA A 52 -14.28 0.03 -25.17
C ALA A 52 -14.61 1.53 -25.40
N ASN A 53 -15.88 1.91 -25.46
CA ASN A 53 -16.33 3.30 -25.58
C ASN A 53 -16.51 3.99 -24.22
N GLU A 54 -16.39 3.26 -23.08
CA GLU A 54 -16.49 3.88 -21.77
C GLU A 54 -15.31 4.82 -21.52
N LYS A 55 -15.61 6.03 -21.06
CA LYS A 55 -14.57 6.98 -20.66
C LYS A 55 -14.10 6.67 -19.25
N ILE A 56 -12.81 6.40 -19.09
CA ILE A 56 -12.13 6.25 -17.81
C ILE A 56 -11.02 7.28 -17.78
N ASN A 57 -11.08 8.22 -16.83
CA ASN A 57 -10.05 9.24 -16.69
C ASN A 57 -8.85 8.71 -15.91
N ILE A 58 -9.09 7.95 -14.84
CA ILE A 58 -8.04 7.52 -13.92
C ILE A 58 -8.25 6.04 -13.59
N ILE A 59 -7.16 5.29 -13.58
CA ILE A 59 -7.11 3.92 -13.06
C ILE A 59 -6.27 3.91 -11.80
N ILE A 60 -6.81 3.36 -10.71
CA ILE A 60 -6.10 3.15 -9.44
C ILE A 60 -6.03 1.64 -9.18
N ASN A 61 -4.83 1.09 -9.26
CA ASN A 61 -4.59 -0.34 -9.10
C ASN A 61 -4.05 -0.66 -7.69
N LEU A 62 -4.94 -1.17 -6.81
CA LEU A 62 -4.63 -1.57 -5.44
C LEU A 62 -4.88 -3.06 -5.20
N ALA A 63 -5.13 -3.83 -6.26
CA ALA A 63 -5.44 -5.25 -6.11
C ALA A 63 -4.24 -6.04 -5.62
N GLY A 64 -4.47 -6.90 -4.64
CA GLY A 64 -3.46 -7.81 -4.12
C GLY A 64 -4.01 -8.73 -3.04
N SER A 65 -3.61 -9.99 -3.04
CA SER A 65 -3.89 -10.90 -1.93
C SER A 65 -3.13 -10.48 -0.67
N PRO A 66 -3.68 -10.73 0.54
CA PRO A 66 -3.05 -10.36 1.81
C PRO A 66 -1.65 -10.94 1.94
N ILE A 67 -0.64 -10.10 2.18
CA ILE A 67 0.77 -10.53 2.27
C ILE A 67 1.11 -11.19 3.60
N ASN A 68 0.29 -10.98 4.62
CA ASN A 68 0.53 -11.36 6.01
C ASN A 68 0.10 -12.80 6.38
N LYS A 69 0.05 -13.70 5.41
CA LYS A 69 -0.09 -15.15 5.63
C LYS A 69 1.27 -15.81 5.50
N ARG A 70 1.42 -17.01 6.06
CA ARG A 70 2.64 -17.81 5.88
C ARG A 70 2.89 -18.08 4.39
N TRP A 71 4.11 -17.82 3.91
CA TRP A 71 4.46 -18.00 2.51
C TRP A 71 4.87 -19.44 2.23
N SER A 72 3.96 -20.21 1.67
CA SER A 72 4.28 -21.44 0.97
C SER A 72 4.58 -21.15 -0.49
N LYS A 73 5.17 -22.09 -1.24
CA LYS A 73 5.36 -21.96 -2.68
C LYS A 73 4.06 -21.61 -3.42
N THR A 74 2.97 -22.29 -3.06
CA THR A 74 1.63 -22.01 -3.62
C THR A 74 1.15 -20.60 -3.26
N TYR A 75 1.37 -20.16 -2.00
CA TYR A 75 0.91 -18.85 -1.59
C TYR A 75 1.73 -17.71 -2.22
N LYS A 76 3.02 -17.90 -2.42
CA LYS A 76 3.85 -16.95 -3.21
C LYS A 76 3.30 -16.77 -4.63
N GLN A 77 2.88 -17.86 -5.28
CA GLN A 77 2.23 -17.78 -6.60
C GLN A 77 0.89 -17.00 -6.55
N ILE A 78 0.10 -17.18 -5.49
CA ILE A 78 -1.14 -16.40 -5.30
C ILE A 78 -0.81 -14.91 -5.10
N LEU A 79 0.24 -14.57 -4.35
CA LEU A 79 0.69 -13.18 -4.16
C LEU A 79 1.10 -12.55 -5.49
N MET A 80 1.86 -13.30 -6.29
CA MET A 80 2.32 -12.88 -7.61
C MET A 80 1.13 -12.67 -8.57
N ASN A 81 0.30 -13.68 -8.75
CA ASN A 81 -0.82 -13.63 -9.69
C ASN A 81 -1.84 -12.53 -9.33
N SER A 82 -2.13 -12.37 -8.04
CA SER A 82 -3.09 -11.34 -7.59
C SER A 82 -2.67 -9.91 -7.88
N ARG A 83 -1.42 -9.68 -8.23
CA ARG A 83 -0.86 -8.37 -8.59
C ARG A 83 -0.57 -8.27 -10.07
N VAL A 84 0.28 -9.16 -10.56
CA VAL A 84 0.76 -9.12 -11.95
C VAL A 84 -0.37 -9.38 -12.96
N GLU A 85 -1.20 -10.43 -12.75
CA GLU A 85 -2.28 -10.74 -13.69
C GLU A 85 -3.40 -9.68 -13.67
N VAL A 86 -3.70 -9.11 -12.51
CA VAL A 86 -4.68 -8.01 -12.45
C VAL A 86 -4.13 -6.78 -13.18
N THR A 87 -2.86 -6.45 -12.98
CA THR A 87 -2.22 -5.33 -13.70
C THR A 87 -2.19 -5.59 -15.20
N ARG A 88 -1.84 -6.79 -15.63
CA ARG A 88 -1.87 -7.21 -17.05
C ARG A 88 -3.26 -7.05 -17.66
N SER A 89 -4.29 -7.40 -16.91
CA SER A 89 -5.68 -7.21 -17.36
C SER A 89 -6.03 -5.74 -17.53
N LEU A 90 -5.53 -4.86 -16.65
CA LEU A 90 -5.69 -3.41 -16.80
C LEU A 90 -4.95 -2.87 -18.03
N ILE A 91 -3.73 -3.34 -18.30
CA ILE A 91 -2.99 -2.98 -19.52
C ILE A 91 -3.75 -3.42 -20.78
N THR A 92 -4.33 -4.62 -20.74
CA THR A 92 -5.19 -5.11 -21.84
C THR A 92 -6.43 -4.25 -22.02
N LEU A 93 -7.08 -3.83 -20.93
CA LEU A 93 -8.19 -2.87 -20.99
C LEU A 93 -7.75 -1.54 -21.64
N ILE A 94 -6.65 -0.97 -21.15
CA ILE A 94 -6.12 0.30 -21.71
C ILE A 94 -5.87 0.18 -23.21
N LYS A 95 -5.37 -0.96 -23.70
CA LYS A 95 -5.15 -1.19 -25.15
C LYS A 95 -6.44 -1.07 -25.97
N VAL A 96 -7.56 -1.58 -25.46
CA VAL A 96 -8.82 -1.64 -26.21
C VAL A 96 -9.71 -0.41 -26.02
N LEU A 97 -9.51 0.39 -24.96
CA LEU A 97 -10.25 1.64 -24.77
C LEU A 97 -10.01 2.61 -25.94
N LYS A 98 -11.07 3.23 -26.48
CA LYS A 98 -10.96 4.25 -27.51
C LYS A 98 -10.27 5.52 -27.02
N GLU A 99 -10.68 6.01 -25.85
CA GLU A 99 -10.01 7.09 -25.14
C GLU A 99 -9.15 6.49 -24.05
N LYS A 100 -7.84 6.77 -24.09
CA LYS A 100 -6.91 6.26 -23.06
C LYS A 100 -7.11 7.03 -21.76
N PRO A 101 -6.93 6.40 -20.60
CA PRO A 101 -6.91 7.11 -19.32
C PRO A 101 -5.78 8.16 -19.27
N ASP A 102 -6.03 9.25 -18.57
CA ASP A 102 -5.02 10.28 -18.34
C ASP A 102 -3.91 9.81 -17.38
N LEU A 103 -4.27 8.88 -16.46
CA LEU A 103 -3.38 8.42 -15.40
C LEU A 103 -3.67 6.98 -14.98
N LEU A 104 -2.59 6.21 -14.81
CA LEU A 104 -2.56 4.98 -14.03
C LEU A 104 -1.75 5.22 -12.74
N ILE A 105 -2.39 5.09 -11.57
CA ILE A 105 -1.66 4.94 -10.30
C ILE A 105 -1.66 3.45 -9.95
N SER A 106 -0.50 2.83 -9.96
CA SER A 106 -0.35 1.42 -9.55
C SER A 106 0.37 1.32 -8.21
N ALA A 107 -0.25 0.63 -7.26
CA ALA A 107 0.44 0.30 -6.03
C ALA A 107 1.63 -0.62 -6.30
N SER A 108 2.64 -0.46 -5.47
CA SER A 108 3.76 -1.33 -5.20
C SER A 108 4.01 -1.32 -3.69
N ALA A 109 5.14 -1.79 -3.23
CA ALA A 109 5.49 -1.77 -1.81
C ALA A 109 6.98 -1.49 -1.62
N ILE A 110 7.34 -1.01 -0.43
CA ILE A 110 8.74 -0.84 -0.01
C ILE A 110 9.52 -2.16 -0.02
N GLY A 111 8.84 -3.31 -0.13
CA GLY A 111 9.45 -4.60 -0.39
C GLY A 111 10.29 -4.66 -1.67
N TYR A 112 10.13 -3.70 -2.59
CA TYR A 112 11.01 -3.54 -3.75
C TYR A 112 12.50 -3.45 -3.37
N TYR A 113 12.80 -2.83 -2.25
CA TYR A 113 14.20 -2.66 -1.81
C TYR A 113 14.80 -3.92 -1.19
N GLY A 114 13.98 -4.95 -0.90
CA GLY A 114 14.42 -6.10 -0.15
C GLY A 114 14.82 -5.75 1.29
N THR A 115 15.58 -6.63 1.92
CA THR A 115 15.93 -6.51 3.35
C THR A 115 17.25 -5.77 3.55
N GLN A 116 17.20 -4.45 3.79
CA GLN A 116 18.36 -3.60 4.04
C GLN A 116 18.25 -2.89 5.40
N ASN A 117 18.70 -3.48 6.45
CA ASN A 117 18.40 -3.08 7.84
C ASN A 117 18.97 -1.73 8.32
N THR A 118 19.81 -1.00 7.56
CA THR A 118 20.62 0.08 8.13
C THR A 118 20.71 1.37 7.31
N LYS A 119 20.03 1.50 6.18
CA LYS A 119 20.19 2.68 5.29
C LYS A 119 18.84 3.37 5.04
N TYR A 120 18.89 4.69 4.95
CA TYR A 120 17.80 5.45 4.35
C TYR A 120 17.76 5.17 2.85
N LEU A 121 16.63 4.67 2.37
CA LEU A 121 16.41 4.31 0.98
C LEU A 121 15.43 5.29 0.36
N ASP A 122 15.81 5.88 -0.75
CA ASP A 122 14.95 6.69 -1.60
C ASP A 122 14.57 5.94 -2.89
N GLU A 123 13.84 6.60 -3.78
CA GLU A 123 13.34 6.00 -5.02
C GLU A 123 14.46 5.54 -5.98
N ASN A 124 15.69 6.06 -5.85
CA ASN A 124 16.86 5.74 -6.67
C ASN A 124 17.78 4.70 -6.00
N SER A 125 17.48 4.28 -4.79
CA SER A 125 18.33 3.35 -4.05
C SER A 125 18.34 1.96 -4.64
N SER A 126 19.46 1.25 -4.48
CA SER A 126 19.62 -0.15 -4.87
C SER A 126 18.75 -1.07 -4.03
N TYR A 127 18.56 -2.28 -4.50
CA TYR A 127 17.77 -3.33 -3.85
C TYR A 127 18.63 -4.55 -3.49
N ILE A 128 18.08 -5.42 -2.65
CA ILE A 128 18.56 -6.78 -2.42
C ILE A 128 17.57 -7.72 -3.10
N ASP A 129 18.11 -8.67 -3.87
CA ASP A 129 17.32 -9.66 -4.58
C ASP A 129 16.77 -10.71 -3.59
N ASP A 130 15.49 -10.56 -3.26
CA ASP A 130 14.70 -11.49 -2.45
C ASP A 130 13.28 -11.61 -3.02
N PHE A 131 12.44 -12.44 -2.40
CA PHE A 131 11.07 -12.64 -2.88
C PHE A 131 10.25 -11.35 -2.87
N THR A 132 10.46 -10.44 -1.92
CA THR A 132 9.70 -9.18 -1.87
C THR A 132 10.11 -8.24 -2.99
N HIS A 133 11.39 -8.22 -3.33
CA HIS A 133 11.88 -7.51 -4.50
C HIS A 133 11.29 -8.09 -5.78
N GLU A 134 11.42 -9.41 -5.99
CA GLU A 134 10.89 -10.09 -7.19
C GLU A 134 9.42 -9.77 -7.42
N LEU A 135 8.60 -9.88 -6.36
CA LEU A 135 7.17 -9.60 -6.40
C LEU A 135 6.88 -8.15 -6.82
N CYS A 136 7.55 -7.19 -6.19
CA CYS A 136 7.34 -5.77 -6.48
C CYS A 136 7.86 -5.41 -7.87
N ASN A 137 9.03 -5.90 -8.26
CA ASN A 137 9.65 -5.63 -9.56
C ASN A 137 8.77 -6.11 -10.71
N LEU A 138 8.28 -7.34 -10.67
CA LEU A 138 7.38 -7.86 -11.70
C LEU A 138 6.06 -7.09 -11.76
N TRP A 139 5.55 -6.66 -10.63
CA TRP A 139 4.35 -5.83 -10.56
C TRP A 139 4.57 -4.45 -11.19
N GLU A 140 5.68 -3.78 -10.86
CA GLU A 140 6.05 -2.47 -11.39
C GLU A 140 6.30 -2.53 -12.91
N LEU A 141 7.06 -3.53 -13.38
CA LEU A 141 7.32 -3.74 -14.81
C LEU A 141 6.03 -3.95 -15.62
N GLU A 142 5.04 -4.67 -15.07
CA GLU A 142 3.77 -4.83 -15.75
C GLU A 142 2.98 -3.52 -15.80
N ALA A 143 3.01 -2.69 -14.75
CA ALA A 143 2.33 -1.40 -14.71
C ALA A 143 2.96 -0.37 -15.66
N GLN A 144 4.30 -0.37 -15.79
CA GLN A 144 5.04 0.54 -16.68
C GLN A 144 4.66 0.40 -18.16
N LYS A 145 4.14 -0.75 -18.58
CA LYS A 145 3.64 -0.94 -19.96
C LYS A 145 2.52 0.03 -20.35
N ALA A 146 1.87 0.68 -19.38
CA ALA A 146 0.89 1.71 -19.68
C ALA A 146 1.52 2.96 -20.32
N GLU A 147 2.80 3.23 -20.02
CA GLU A 147 3.53 4.36 -20.62
C GLU A 147 3.71 4.19 -22.13
N GLU A 148 3.93 2.95 -22.60
CA GLU A 148 4.02 2.62 -24.02
C GLU A 148 2.69 2.86 -24.77
N LEU A 149 1.58 2.93 -24.03
CA LEU A 149 0.25 3.22 -24.53
C LEU A 149 -0.14 4.71 -24.42
N GLY A 150 0.83 5.56 -24.01
CA GLY A 150 0.61 7.00 -23.85
C GLY A 150 -0.08 7.38 -22.53
N VAL A 151 -0.20 6.48 -21.56
CA VAL A 151 -0.83 6.73 -20.26
C VAL A 151 0.23 7.15 -19.25
N ARG A 152 0.07 8.32 -18.64
CA ARG A 152 0.91 8.76 -17.53
C ARG A 152 0.82 7.76 -16.37
N THR A 153 1.96 7.28 -15.90
CA THR A 153 1.99 6.21 -14.89
C THR A 153 2.73 6.68 -13.63
N CYS A 154 2.09 6.50 -12.47
CA CYS A 154 2.68 6.68 -11.15
C CYS A 154 2.67 5.35 -10.41
N ILE A 155 3.84 4.89 -9.99
CA ILE A 155 4.02 3.68 -9.17
C ILE A 155 4.23 4.11 -7.73
N THR A 156 3.44 3.58 -6.80
CA THR A 156 3.47 3.98 -5.40
C THR A 156 3.94 2.83 -4.52
N ARG A 157 5.21 2.91 -4.06
CA ARG A 157 5.81 1.94 -3.12
C ARG A 157 5.33 2.25 -1.71
N LEU A 158 4.26 1.60 -1.31
CA LEU A 158 3.62 1.78 -0.01
C LEU A 158 4.47 1.19 1.12
N GLY A 159 4.67 1.98 2.18
CA GLY A 159 5.07 1.49 3.49
C GLY A 159 3.91 0.79 4.21
N VAL A 160 4.10 0.51 5.50
CA VAL A 160 3.03 -0.04 6.34
C VAL A 160 1.97 1.03 6.56
N VAL A 161 0.81 0.85 5.94
CA VAL A 161 -0.28 1.82 6.06
C VAL A 161 -0.99 1.65 7.40
N LEU A 162 -1.00 2.72 8.19
CA LEU A 162 -1.66 2.80 9.49
C LEU A 162 -2.97 3.57 9.37
N GLY A 163 -4.02 3.04 9.95
CA GLY A 163 -5.31 3.71 10.00
C GLY A 163 -6.32 2.92 10.82
N LYS A 164 -7.50 3.50 10.97
CA LYS A 164 -8.61 2.90 11.71
C LYS A 164 -9.27 1.79 10.89
N ASN A 165 -9.67 0.72 11.55
CA ASN A 165 -10.49 -0.36 10.98
C ASN A 165 -9.81 -1.10 9.81
N GLY A 166 -8.50 -1.35 9.89
CA GLY A 166 -7.81 -2.13 8.87
C GLY A 166 -6.29 -2.15 8.99
N GLY A 167 -5.67 -2.86 8.05
CA GLY A 167 -4.23 -2.94 7.95
C GLY A 167 -3.54 -3.75 9.04
N ALA A 168 -2.27 -3.43 9.29
CA ALA A 168 -1.45 -4.10 10.29
C ALA A 168 -1.91 -3.75 11.71
N LEU A 169 -2.30 -2.49 11.94
CA LEU A 169 -2.66 -1.98 13.27
C LEU A 169 -3.87 -2.71 13.85
N GLU A 170 -4.92 -2.95 13.05
CA GLU A 170 -6.12 -3.66 13.49
C GLU A 170 -5.79 -5.03 14.10
N LYS A 171 -4.80 -5.73 13.56
CA LYS A 171 -4.37 -7.04 14.06
C LYS A 171 -3.54 -6.97 15.32
N MET A 172 -2.84 -5.86 15.53
CA MET A 172 -1.98 -5.64 16.69
C MET A 172 -2.79 -5.14 17.90
N LEU A 173 -3.78 -4.29 17.67
CA LEU A 173 -4.58 -3.64 18.72
C LEU A 173 -5.14 -4.57 19.79
N PRO A 174 -5.70 -5.77 19.49
CA PRO A 174 -6.23 -6.64 20.54
C PRO A 174 -5.20 -7.03 21.61
N LEU A 175 -3.98 -7.40 21.18
CA LEU A 175 -2.90 -7.75 22.10
C LEU A 175 -2.41 -6.55 22.91
N PHE A 176 -2.27 -5.39 22.26
CA PHE A 176 -1.85 -4.18 22.94
C PHE A 176 -2.89 -3.70 23.96
N LYS A 177 -4.19 -3.75 23.63
CA LYS A 177 -5.28 -3.39 24.56
C LYS A 177 -5.36 -4.31 25.79
N LEU A 178 -4.86 -5.54 25.69
CA LEU A 178 -4.75 -6.47 26.80
C LEU A 178 -3.45 -6.31 27.62
N GLY A 179 -2.59 -5.32 27.27
CA GLY A 179 -1.30 -5.14 27.90
C GLY A 179 -0.27 -6.22 27.53
N LEU A 180 -0.57 -7.04 26.52
CA LEU A 180 0.31 -8.10 26.01
C LEU A 180 1.14 -7.64 24.79
N GLY A 181 1.02 -6.36 24.40
CA GLY A 181 1.79 -5.78 23.33
C GLY A 181 3.28 -5.71 23.65
N GLY A 182 4.13 -5.89 22.65
CA GLY A 182 5.57 -5.85 22.87
C GLY A 182 6.36 -5.78 21.55
N LYS A 183 7.66 -5.49 21.68
CA LYS A 183 8.57 -5.43 20.54
C LYS A 183 8.82 -6.83 19.96
N ILE A 184 9.07 -6.87 18.66
CA ILE A 184 9.37 -8.12 17.95
C ILE A 184 10.88 -8.25 17.81
N GLY A 185 11.44 -9.36 18.29
CA GLY A 185 12.88 -9.63 18.25
C GLY A 185 13.69 -8.54 18.97
N SER A 186 14.71 -8.00 18.30
CA SER A 186 15.52 -6.90 18.84
C SER A 186 14.75 -5.57 18.95
N GLY A 187 13.70 -5.39 18.15
CA GLY A 187 12.99 -4.12 17.99
C GLY A 187 13.76 -3.04 17.26
N LYS A 188 14.99 -3.33 16.76
CA LYS A 188 15.86 -2.37 16.08
C LYS A 188 15.53 -2.22 14.60
N GLN A 189 14.83 -3.18 14.01
CA GLN A 189 14.40 -3.13 12.61
C GLN A 189 13.52 -1.91 12.35
N PHE A 190 13.74 -1.26 11.22
CA PHE A 190 12.93 -0.11 10.83
C PHE A 190 11.49 -0.51 10.49
N PHE A 191 10.60 0.39 10.81
CA PHE A 191 9.18 0.32 10.53
C PHE A 191 8.80 1.55 9.71
N SER A 192 8.93 1.45 8.39
CA SER A 192 8.55 2.51 7.47
C SER A 192 7.05 2.48 7.25
N TRP A 193 6.37 3.48 7.75
CA TRP A 193 4.92 3.58 7.84
C TRP A 193 4.40 4.82 7.14
N ILE A 194 3.09 4.87 6.89
CA ILE A 194 2.36 6.05 6.43
C ILE A 194 0.94 6.03 7.00
N HIS A 195 0.38 7.21 7.30
CA HIS A 195 -1.02 7.32 7.70
C HIS A 195 -1.96 7.16 6.49
N THR A 196 -3.13 6.54 6.68
CA THR A 196 -4.12 6.35 5.60
C THR A 196 -4.54 7.67 4.95
N ASP A 197 -4.71 8.75 5.72
CA ASP A 197 -5.07 10.06 5.18
C ASP A 197 -3.94 10.61 4.28
N ASP A 198 -2.67 10.42 4.66
CA ASP A 198 -1.54 10.82 3.81
C ASP A 198 -1.45 9.97 2.52
N VAL A 199 -1.88 8.71 2.54
CA VAL A 199 -1.99 7.92 1.29
C VAL A 199 -3.03 8.52 0.37
N ILE A 200 -4.21 8.87 0.89
CA ILE A 200 -5.30 9.47 0.11
C ILE A 200 -4.86 10.81 -0.48
N ASP A 201 -4.25 11.66 0.35
CA ASP A 201 -3.79 12.98 -0.07
C ASP A 201 -2.63 12.89 -1.09
N ALA A 202 -1.71 11.93 -0.93
CA ALA A 202 -0.66 11.69 -1.91
C ALA A 202 -1.23 11.23 -3.26
N PHE A 203 -2.26 10.38 -3.27
CA PHE A 203 -2.95 10.00 -4.52
C PHE A 203 -3.62 11.21 -5.16
N ASN A 204 -4.32 12.03 -4.36
CA ASN A 204 -4.92 13.26 -4.87
C ASN A 204 -3.86 14.25 -5.39
N PHE A 205 -2.73 14.37 -4.72
CA PHE A 205 -1.58 15.16 -5.17
C PHE A 205 -1.06 14.69 -6.53
N LEU A 206 -0.86 13.38 -6.72
CA LEU A 206 -0.42 12.80 -7.99
C LEU A 206 -1.45 12.97 -9.10
N ILE A 207 -2.74 12.98 -8.78
CA ILE A 207 -3.82 13.22 -9.74
C ILE A 207 -3.84 14.69 -10.19
N SER A 208 -3.75 15.60 -9.22
CA SER A 208 -3.87 17.04 -9.48
C SER A 208 -2.64 17.64 -10.18
N ASN A 209 -1.47 17.04 -10.00
CA ASN A 209 -0.22 17.52 -10.60
C ASN A 209 0.15 16.68 -11.83
N THR A 210 -0.21 17.13 -13.00
CA THR A 210 -0.10 16.37 -14.26
C THR A 210 1.33 16.06 -14.69
N GLU A 211 2.32 16.81 -14.18
CA GLU A 211 3.74 16.58 -14.45
C GLU A 211 4.32 15.39 -13.66
N GLN A 212 3.60 14.91 -12.63
CA GLN A 212 4.08 13.84 -11.79
C GLN A 212 3.96 12.48 -12.49
N LYS A 213 5.07 11.74 -12.58
CA LYS A 213 5.16 10.39 -13.18
C LYS A 213 6.28 9.54 -12.59
N GLY A 214 6.25 8.25 -12.82
CA GLY A 214 7.26 7.29 -12.39
C GLY A 214 7.07 6.84 -10.95
N ILE A 215 8.12 6.54 -10.21
CA ILE A 215 8.11 5.85 -8.93
C ILE A 215 8.10 6.84 -7.76
N TYR A 216 7.30 6.56 -6.74
CA TYR A 216 7.18 7.33 -5.49
C TYR A 216 7.17 6.39 -4.28
N ASN A 217 7.97 6.69 -3.28
CA ASN A 217 7.83 6.08 -1.96
C ASN A 217 6.68 6.75 -1.20
N LEU A 218 5.71 5.97 -0.77
CA LEU A 218 4.62 6.41 0.10
C LEU A 218 4.89 5.94 1.53
N THR A 219 5.78 6.65 2.20
CA THR A 219 6.16 6.45 3.60
C THR A 219 6.17 7.80 4.31
N SER A 220 5.99 7.81 5.63
CA SER A 220 6.26 9.01 6.43
C SER A 220 7.72 9.44 6.27
N PRO A 221 8.04 10.75 6.29
CA PRO A 221 9.41 11.25 6.20
C PRO A 221 10.28 10.85 7.40
N ASN A 222 9.66 10.39 8.49
CA ASN A 222 10.35 9.96 9.71
C ASN A 222 10.08 8.47 9.98
N PRO A 223 10.82 7.55 9.33
CA PRO A 223 10.72 6.13 9.65
C PRO A 223 11.10 5.89 11.11
N THR A 224 10.40 4.98 11.77
CA THR A 224 10.66 4.64 13.17
C THR A 224 11.20 3.22 13.30
N THR A 225 11.67 2.80 14.47
CA THR A 225 11.98 1.41 14.75
C THR A 225 10.75 0.67 15.27
N ASN A 226 10.74 -0.66 15.19
CA ASN A 226 9.69 -1.48 15.81
C ASN A 226 9.57 -1.19 17.31
N SER A 227 10.70 -0.99 18.01
CA SER A 227 10.70 -0.65 19.45
C SER A 227 10.01 0.69 19.71
N GLN A 228 10.34 1.73 18.94
CA GLN A 228 9.71 3.06 19.07
C GLN A 228 8.21 3.00 18.77
N PHE A 229 7.83 2.35 17.66
CA PHE A 229 6.42 2.12 17.34
C PHE A 229 5.67 1.42 18.50
N THR A 230 6.28 0.39 19.08
CA THR A 230 5.68 -0.38 20.20
C THR A 230 5.47 0.49 21.42
N ILE A 231 6.48 1.31 21.80
CA ILE A 231 6.39 2.24 22.95
C ILE A 231 5.29 3.26 22.72
N GLU A 232 5.26 3.90 21.54
CA GLU A 232 4.27 4.94 21.25
C GLU A 232 2.84 4.37 21.18
N LEU A 233 2.66 3.18 20.59
CA LEU A 233 1.34 2.52 20.59
C LEU A 233 0.88 2.19 22.02
N GLY A 234 1.78 1.71 22.86
CA GLY A 234 1.47 1.46 24.27
C GLY A 234 1.10 2.74 25.02
N ARG A 235 1.84 3.83 24.77
CA ARG A 235 1.56 5.16 25.37
C ARG A 235 0.15 5.65 24.98
N GLU A 236 -0.21 5.62 23.71
CA GLU A 236 -1.53 6.06 23.24
C GLU A 236 -2.67 5.20 23.80
N LEU A 237 -2.44 3.90 23.97
CA LEU A 237 -3.41 2.98 24.56
C LEU A 237 -3.39 2.97 26.10
N LYS A 238 -2.45 3.68 26.74
CA LYS A 238 -2.19 3.65 28.20
C LYS A 238 -1.97 2.22 28.71
N MET A 239 -1.24 1.42 27.93
CA MET A 239 -0.96 0.01 28.24
C MET A 239 0.54 -0.25 28.27
N PRO A 240 1.01 -1.16 29.15
CA PRO A 240 2.40 -1.55 29.21
C PRO A 240 2.85 -2.31 27.95
N THR A 241 4.16 -2.20 27.64
CA THR A 241 4.76 -2.86 26.47
C THR A 241 6.07 -3.57 26.85
N PHE A 242 6.09 -4.23 27.99
CA PHE A 242 7.31 -4.87 28.52
C PHE A 242 7.68 -6.17 27.80
N PHE A 243 6.72 -6.77 27.11
CA PHE A 243 6.94 -8.04 26.46
C PHE A 243 7.85 -7.90 25.25
N THR A 244 8.58 -8.98 24.97
CA THR A 244 9.35 -9.13 23.73
C THR A 244 8.94 -10.45 23.09
N VAL A 245 8.49 -10.38 21.84
CA VAL A 245 8.21 -11.60 21.07
C VAL A 245 9.53 -12.13 20.51
N PRO A 246 10.02 -13.29 20.95
CA PRO A 246 11.30 -13.82 20.49
C PRO A 246 11.31 -14.10 18.98
N SER A 247 12.43 -13.79 18.31
CA SER A 247 12.57 -13.94 16.86
C SER A 247 12.32 -15.37 16.39
N PHE A 248 12.72 -16.38 17.19
CA PHE A 248 12.51 -17.78 16.83
C PHE A 248 11.02 -18.15 16.77
N LEU A 249 10.17 -17.59 17.65
CA LEU A 249 8.73 -17.81 17.60
C LEU A 249 8.12 -17.22 16.33
N ILE A 250 8.56 -16.02 15.92
CA ILE A 250 8.13 -15.41 14.67
C ILE A 250 8.48 -16.30 13.48
N LYS A 251 9.71 -16.85 13.46
CA LYS A 251 10.16 -17.76 12.40
C LYS A 251 9.36 -19.07 12.38
N ILE A 252 9.04 -19.63 13.52
CA ILE A 252 8.22 -20.86 13.59
C ILE A 252 6.80 -20.62 13.10
N VAL A 253 6.16 -19.55 13.58
CA VAL A 253 4.74 -19.28 13.29
C VAL A 253 4.56 -18.78 11.85
N PHE A 254 5.37 -17.82 11.43
CA PHE A 254 5.18 -17.11 10.16
C PHE A 254 6.16 -17.52 9.06
N GLY A 255 7.22 -18.26 9.40
CA GLY A 255 8.23 -18.68 8.44
C GLY A 255 8.93 -17.49 7.76
N GLU A 256 9.16 -17.60 6.46
CA GLU A 256 9.83 -16.58 5.64
C GLU A 256 9.12 -15.21 5.70
N MET A 257 7.78 -15.19 5.71
CA MET A 257 7.02 -13.95 5.85
C MET A 257 7.37 -13.22 7.16
N GLY A 258 7.48 -13.96 8.26
CA GLY A 258 7.87 -13.38 9.55
C GLY A 258 9.30 -12.86 9.54
N ASP A 259 10.20 -13.56 8.89
CA ASP A 259 11.58 -13.12 8.75
C ASP A 259 11.67 -11.83 7.92
N GLN A 260 11.10 -11.80 6.72
CA GLN A 260 11.22 -10.66 5.83
C GLN A 260 10.40 -9.43 6.23
N LEU A 261 9.19 -9.60 6.78
CA LEU A 261 8.28 -8.46 7.05
C LEU A 261 8.22 -8.02 8.51
N LEU A 262 8.60 -8.88 9.47
CA LEU A 262 8.47 -8.58 10.90
C LEU A 262 9.82 -8.45 11.61
N LEU A 263 10.80 -9.27 11.25
CA LEU A 263 12.12 -9.27 11.90
C LEU A 263 13.13 -8.36 11.20
N ASN A 264 12.85 -7.98 9.97
CA ASN A 264 13.68 -7.10 9.15
C ASN A 264 12.84 -5.92 8.67
N GLY A 265 13.52 -4.84 8.30
CA GLY A 265 12.86 -3.64 7.79
C GLY A 265 13.85 -2.57 7.40
N SER A 266 13.50 -1.78 6.39
CA SER A 266 14.35 -0.72 5.83
C SER A 266 13.78 0.64 6.18
N ALA A 267 14.66 1.62 6.40
CA ALA A 267 14.28 3.03 6.53
C ALA A 267 14.07 3.63 5.13
N VAL A 268 12.83 3.65 4.68
CA VAL A 268 12.47 4.17 3.35
C VAL A 268 11.96 5.60 3.48
N TYR A 269 12.50 6.48 2.63
CA TYR A 269 12.27 7.91 2.65
C TYR A 269 11.53 8.37 1.38
N PRO A 270 10.50 9.22 1.49
CA PRO A 270 9.67 9.67 0.37
C PRO A 270 10.29 10.89 -0.32
N LYS A 271 11.54 10.75 -0.79
CA LYS A 271 12.32 11.88 -1.32
C LYS A 271 11.59 12.59 -2.44
N LYS A 272 11.08 11.86 -3.41
CA LYS A 272 10.44 12.43 -4.58
C LYS A 272 9.15 13.18 -4.27
N LEU A 273 8.33 12.70 -3.32
CA LEU A 273 7.14 13.45 -2.86
C LEU A 273 7.54 14.78 -2.24
N LEU A 274 8.54 14.78 -1.35
CA LEU A 274 9.01 16.00 -0.67
C LEU A 274 9.64 16.98 -1.64
N ASP A 275 10.48 16.52 -2.56
CA ASP A 275 11.13 17.36 -3.58
C ASP A 275 10.11 18.03 -4.50
N ASN A 276 8.92 17.41 -4.70
CA ASN A 276 7.82 17.95 -5.48
C ASN A 276 6.80 18.75 -4.65
N GLY A 277 7.12 19.06 -3.39
CA GLY A 277 6.30 19.94 -2.54
C GLY A 277 5.10 19.25 -1.87
N TYR A 278 5.08 17.93 -1.77
CA TYR A 278 4.03 17.25 -1.00
C TYR A 278 4.25 17.46 0.51
N GLU A 279 3.20 17.87 1.20
CA GLU A 279 3.23 18.08 2.65
C GLU A 279 2.45 16.98 3.39
N PHE A 280 3.17 16.20 4.21
CA PHE A 280 2.55 15.17 5.05
C PHE A 280 1.78 15.77 6.22
N LYS A 281 0.57 15.29 6.47
CA LYS A 281 -0.21 15.63 7.67
C LYS A 281 0.37 14.99 8.93
N PHE A 282 0.81 13.74 8.82
CA PHE A 282 1.33 12.94 9.93
C PHE A 282 2.80 12.63 9.70
N LYS A 283 3.67 13.54 10.16
CA LYS A 283 5.12 13.41 9.99
C LYS A 283 5.76 12.50 11.05
N THR A 284 5.12 12.30 12.21
CA THR A 284 5.65 11.50 13.31
C THR A 284 4.68 10.40 13.71
N ILE A 285 5.23 9.28 14.23
CA ILE A 285 4.43 8.12 14.62
C ILE A 285 3.45 8.45 15.76
N GLU A 286 3.85 9.33 16.67
CA GLU A 286 3.03 9.82 17.79
C GLU A 286 1.78 10.51 17.26
N SER A 287 1.94 11.47 16.34
CA SER A 287 0.81 12.23 15.77
C SER A 287 -0.15 11.31 15.00
N ALA A 288 0.38 10.32 14.29
CA ALA A 288 -0.40 9.35 13.54
C ALA A 288 -1.20 8.42 14.48
N LEU A 289 -0.54 7.82 15.48
CA LEU A 289 -1.19 6.91 16.43
C LEU A 289 -2.24 7.63 17.26
N LYS A 290 -1.95 8.83 17.75
CA LYS A 290 -2.92 9.67 18.48
C LYS A 290 -4.19 9.88 17.63
N ASN A 291 -4.04 10.30 16.37
CA ASN A 291 -5.18 10.52 15.49
C ASN A 291 -6.01 9.24 15.26
N ILE A 292 -5.35 8.07 15.14
CA ILE A 292 -6.01 6.79 14.88
C ILE A 292 -6.75 6.28 16.12
N ILE A 293 -6.16 6.43 17.30
CA ILE A 293 -6.69 5.89 18.55
C ILE A 293 -7.78 6.79 19.14
N ASP A 294 -7.64 8.13 19.08
CA ASP A 294 -8.59 9.10 19.60
C ASP A 294 -9.87 9.24 18.73
N ARG A 295 -9.86 8.77 17.52
CA ARG A 295 -11.01 8.73 16.60
C ARG A 295 -11.85 7.46 16.81
#